data_1e696247fa161078a6e2c0b418f2c792
#
_entry.id   1e696247fa161078a6e2c0b418f2c792
#
_cell.length_a   1.000
_cell.length_b   1.000
_cell.length_c   1.000
_cell.angle_alpha   90.00
_cell.angle_beta   90.00
_cell.angle_gamma   90.00
#
_symmetry.space_group_name_H-M   'P 1'
#
loop_
_entity.id
_entity.type
_entity.pdbx_description
1 polymer ?
#
loop_
_entity_poly.entity_id
_entity_poly.type
_entity_poly.pdbx_seq_one_letter_code
_entity_poly.pdbx_strand_id
1 'polypeptide(L)'
;GVVKVFGESNASGEGGSTEGGETGGSGEGSGSGEGGSTGGSTGGSEGGSTVTPIEGTVTCSFTVNGKEAVPSNSAFVLTGEAKNVKKEETVIDGTTYTASLKMESKTEVSFTTSQKMTLYVYYGLSGTNTNVKVDGVKQTGAPTTVVLEAGAHKITKGDTTTIALIKLVPVTE
;
A
#
# COMPACT_ATOMS: atom_id res chain seq x y z
N GLY A 1 6.93 -27.50 2.23
CA GLY A 1 6.85 -26.06 2.15
C GLY A 1 7.13 -25.59 0.73
N VAL A 2 6.22 -24.83 0.13
CA VAL A 2 6.42 -24.26 -1.20
C VAL A 2 7.16 -22.93 -1.01
N VAL A 3 8.34 -22.85 -1.55
CA VAL A 3 9.11 -21.60 -1.56
C VAL A 3 8.83 -20.87 -2.85
N LYS A 4 8.27 -19.68 -2.77
CA LYS A 4 8.11 -18.83 -3.94
C LYS A 4 9.44 -18.14 -4.21
N VAL A 5 10.12 -18.57 -5.25
CA VAL A 5 11.31 -17.89 -5.74
C VAL A 5 10.84 -16.78 -6.66
N PHE A 6 11.21 -15.56 -6.34
CA PHE A 6 10.90 -14.43 -7.21
C PHE A 6 11.82 -14.49 -8.44
N GLY A 7 11.31 -15.13 -9.51
CA GLY A 7 11.92 -15.09 -10.82
C GLY A 7 11.05 -14.27 -11.75
N GLU A 8 11.66 -13.59 -12.65
CA GLU A 8 10.96 -12.77 -13.66
C GLU A 8 9.90 -13.60 -14.39
N SER A 9 8.66 -13.27 -14.21
CA SER A 9 7.60 -13.77 -15.07
C SER A 9 7.02 -12.62 -15.85
N ASN A 10 7.32 -12.63 -17.11
CA ASN A 10 6.74 -11.76 -18.09
C ASN A 10 5.30 -12.22 -18.34
N ALA A 11 4.33 -11.54 -17.77
CA ALA A 11 2.93 -11.81 -18.06
C ALA A 11 2.39 -10.70 -18.95
N SER A 12 2.33 -10.98 -20.22
CA SER A 12 1.55 -10.18 -21.15
C SER A 12 0.08 -10.56 -21.00
N GLY A 13 -0.67 -9.76 -20.27
CA GLY A 13 -2.11 -9.91 -20.17
C GLY A 13 -2.79 -8.98 -21.16
N GLU A 14 -3.32 -9.55 -22.22
CA GLU A 14 -4.25 -8.80 -23.06
C GLU A 14 -5.56 -8.63 -22.30
N GLY A 15 -5.80 -7.40 -21.88
CA GLY A 15 -7.06 -7.04 -21.30
C GLY A 15 -8.09 -6.73 -22.37
N GLY A 16 -9.10 -7.55 -22.44
CA GLY A 16 -10.25 -7.29 -23.27
C GLY A 16 -10.97 -6.01 -22.89
N SER A 17 -11.13 -5.13 -23.82
CA SER A 17 -11.96 -3.97 -23.68
C SER A 17 -13.42 -4.38 -23.72
N THR A 18 -14.14 -4.13 -22.66
CA THR A 18 -15.58 -4.16 -22.71
C THR A 18 -16.08 -2.73 -22.86
N GLU A 19 -16.66 -2.48 -23.98
CA GLU A 19 -17.41 -1.27 -24.20
C GLU A 19 -18.60 -1.23 -23.25
N GLY A 20 -18.56 -0.34 -22.33
CA GLY A 20 -19.67 -0.07 -21.45
C GLY A 20 -20.37 1.22 -21.83
N GLY A 21 -21.59 1.04 -22.20
CA GLY A 21 -22.58 1.94 -22.65
C GLY A 21 -22.64 3.33 -22.06
N GLU A 22 -22.84 4.23 -22.96
CA GLU A 22 -23.27 5.57 -22.73
C GLU A 22 -24.56 5.65 -21.94
N THR A 23 -24.56 6.38 -20.90
CA THR A 23 -25.77 7.04 -20.47
C THR A 23 -25.40 8.48 -20.17
N GLY A 24 -25.72 9.31 -21.12
CA GLY A 24 -25.64 10.73 -20.93
C GLY A 24 -26.67 11.16 -19.91
N GLY A 25 -26.20 11.63 -18.82
CA GLY A 25 -26.98 12.37 -17.88
C GLY A 25 -26.53 13.81 -17.90
N SER A 26 -27.20 14.60 -18.69
CA SER A 26 -27.02 16.03 -18.62
C SER A 26 -27.62 16.54 -17.31
N GLY A 27 -26.81 16.70 -16.34
CA GLY A 27 -27.17 17.40 -15.12
C GLY A 27 -26.61 18.80 -15.18
N GLU A 28 -27.41 19.73 -15.61
CA GLU A 28 -27.07 21.12 -15.42
C GLU A 28 -27.22 21.46 -13.93
N GLY A 29 -26.11 21.39 -13.25
CA GLY A 29 -25.98 21.92 -11.92
C GLY A 29 -25.13 23.14 -11.95
N SER A 30 -25.74 24.26 -12.21
CA SER A 30 -25.06 25.52 -11.98
C SER A 30 -24.96 25.71 -10.48
N GLY A 31 -23.97 25.15 -9.90
CA GLY A 31 -23.62 25.44 -8.54
C GLY A 31 -22.50 26.44 -8.54
N SER A 32 -22.84 27.69 -8.55
CA SER A 32 -21.87 28.71 -8.21
C SER A 32 -21.59 28.57 -6.72
N GLY A 33 -20.76 27.63 -6.39
CA GLY A 33 -20.22 27.53 -5.07
C GLY A 33 -19.02 28.43 -4.97
N GLU A 34 -19.22 29.62 -4.54
CA GLU A 34 -18.10 30.37 -4.03
C GLU A 34 -17.65 29.73 -2.74
N GLY A 35 -16.94 28.67 -2.90
CA GLY A 35 -16.20 28.12 -1.84
C GLY A 35 -14.88 28.83 -1.75
N GLY A 36 -14.89 29.99 -1.25
CA GLY A 36 -13.68 30.57 -0.79
C GLY A 36 -13.25 29.82 0.43
N SER A 37 -12.84 28.61 0.28
CA SER A 37 -12.13 27.96 1.34
C SER A 37 -10.72 28.43 1.26
N THR A 38 -10.44 29.46 1.91
CA THR A 38 -9.12 29.65 2.41
C THR A 38 -8.93 28.55 3.45
N GLY A 39 -8.69 27.38 2.97
CA GLY A 39 -8.31 26.34 3.85
C GLY A 39 -6.93 26.60 4.34
N GLY A 40 -6.80 27.50 5.21
CA GLY A 40 -5.70 27.48 6.10
C GLY A 40 -5.94 26.37 7.06
N SER A 41 -5.94 25.18 6.57
CA SER A 41 -5.81 24.08 7.46
C SER A 41 -4.34 24.00 7.83
N THR A 42 -3.99 24.79 8.74
CA THR A 42 -2.93 24.38 9.60
C THR A 42 -3.45 23.08 10.16
N GLY A 43 -2.95 21.98 9.64
CA GLY A 43 -3.37 20.73 10.12
C GLY A 43 -3.05 20.56 11.57
N GLY A 44 -3.86 21.14 12.38
CA GLY A 44 -3.99 20.67 13.71
C GLY A 44 -4.69 19.33 13.59
N SER A 45 -3.93 18.30 13.38
CA SER A 45 -4.48 16.98 13.44
C SER A 45 -4.87 16.70 14.86
N GLU A 46 -6.08 17.01 15.13
CA GLU A 46 -6.74 16.62 16.34
C GLU A 46 -7.22 15.19 16.17
N GLY A 47 -6.34 14.32 16.09
CA GLY A 47 -6.67 12.93 16.06
C GLY A 47 -5.55 12.20 16.75
N GLY A 48 -5.83 11.63 17.86
CA GLY A 48 -4.88 10.99 18.73
C GLY A 48 -4.00 9.88 18.16
N SER A 49 -3.63 9.90 16.89
CA SER A 49 -2.59 9.03 16.39
C SER A 49 -1.47 9.88 15.82
N THR A 50 -0.50 10.10 16.66
CA THR A 50 0.76 10.67 16.22
C THR A 50 1.52 9.57 15.50
N VAL A 51 1.53 9.61 14.18
CA VAL A 51 2.39 8.75 13.38
C VAL A 51 3.80 9.33 13.48
N THR A 52 4.70 8.57 14.08
CA THR A 52 6.11 8.96 14.16
C THR A 52 6.73 8.87 12.77
N PRO A 53 7.33 9.96 12.25
CA PRO A 53 8.01 9.91 10.97
C PRO A 53 9.17 8.91 10.98
N ILE A 54 9.32 8.17 9.89
CA ILE A 54 10.35 7.15 9.72
C ILE A 54 11.63 7.84 9.25
N GLU A 55 12.73 7.62 9.96
CA GLU A 55 14.03 8.24 9.68
C GLU A 55 15.08 7.27 9.15
N GLY A 56 15.12 6.07 9.68
CA GLY A 56 16.12 5.07 9.32
C GLY A 56 15.53 3.92 8.52
N THR A 57 16.36 2.90 8.27
CA THR A 57 15.90 1.66 7.66
C THR A 57 14.93 0.96 8.58
N VAL A 58 13.71 0.71 8.11
CA VAL A 58 12.68 0.00 8.87
C VAL A 58 12.03 -1.07 8.01
N THR A 59 11.53 -2.08 8.70
CA THR A 59 10.72 -3.14 8.09
C THR A 59 9.41 -3.26 8.83
N CYS A 60 8.37 -3.64 8.11
CA CYS A 60 7.06 -3.95 8.69
C CYS A 60 6.55 -5.24 8.08
N SER A 61 6.45 -6.27 8.90
CA SER A 61 5.76 -7.51 8.57
C SER A 61 4.38 -7.49 9.21
N PHE A 62 3.65 -8.58 9.07
CA PHE A 62 2.30 -8.68 9.62
C PHE A 62 2.19 -9.90 10.52
N THR A 63 1.45 -9.75 11.60
CA THR A 63 1.08 -10.82 12.51
C THR A 63 -0.44 -11.01 12.48
N VAL A 64 -0.89 -12.11 13.04
CA VAL A 64 -2.30 -12.49 13.02
C VAL A 64 -2.95 -12.16 14.35
N ASN A 65 -4.03 -11.41 14.31
CA ASN A 65 -4.91 -11.22 15.45
C ASN A 65 -6.33 -11.63 15.01
N GLY A 66 -6.71 -12.87 15.35
CA GLY A 66 -7.96 -13.45 14.86
C GLY A 66 -7.97 -13.58 13.33
N LYS A 67 -8.71 -12.73 12.65
CA LYS A 67 -8.78 -12.67 11.19
C LYS A 67 -8.10 -11.43 10.62
N GLU A 68 -7.57 -10.58 11.48
CA GLU A 68 -6.98 -9.32 11.09
C GLU A 68 -5.47 -9.38 11.08
N ALA A 69 -4.88 -8.64 10.16
CA ALA A 69 -3.45 -8.41 10.11
C ALA A 69 -3.08 -7.26 11.05
N VAL A 70 -1.99 -7.43 11.77
CA VAL A 70 -1.44 -6.38 12.63
C VAL A 70 -0.03 -6.07 12.17
N PRO A 71 0.28 -4.80 11.87
CA PRO A 71 1.64 -4.41 11.50
C PRO A 71 2.61 -4.65 12.66
N SER A 72 3.78 -5.18 12.38
CA SER A 72 4.83 -5.41 13.38
C SER A 72 5.52 -4.12 13.82
N ASN A 73 5.37 -3.06 13.05
CA ASN A 73 5.96 -1.76 13.31
C ASN A 73 4.86 -0.70 13.41
N SER A 74 4.77 -0.01 14.54
CA SER A 74 3.72 0.98 14.81
C SER A 74 3.81 2.24 13.93
N ALA A 75 4.91 2.45 13.23
CA ALA A 75 5.02 3.55 12.26
C ALA A 75 4.16 3.30 11.01
N PHE A 76 3.74 2.05 10.78
CA PHE A 76 2.82 1.69 9.70
C PHE A 76 1.45 1.45 10.30
N VAL A 77 0.44 2.11 9.77
CA VAL A 77 -0.93 2.06 10.29
C VAL A 77 -1.87 1.50 9.23
N LEU A 78 -2.65 0.50 9.59
CA LEU A 78 -3.74 0.02 8.75
C LEU A 78 -4.94 0.95 8.93
N THR A 79 -5.13 1.85 7.97
CA THR A 79 -6.16 2.90 8.03
C THR A 79 -7.44 2.54 7.31
N GLY A 80 -7.40 1.52 6.46
CA GLY A 80 -8.59 1.06 5.74
C GLY A 80 -9.50 0.19 6.58
N GLU A 81 -10.72 -0.01 6.11
CA GLU A 81 -11.71 -0.85 6.78
C GLU A 81 -11.42 -2.34 6.67
N ALA A 82 -10.69 -2.77 5.64
CA ALA A 82 -10.37 -4.17 5.44
C ALA A 82 -8.92 -4.44 5.88
N LYS A 83 -8.78 -5.31 6.86
CA LYS A 83 -7.48 -5.66 7.48
C LYS A 83 -7.26 -7.18 7.46
N ASN A 84 -7.68 -7.83 6.40
CA ASN A 84 -7.63 -9.29 6.32
C ASN A 84 -6.21 -9.83 6.24
N VAL A 85 -5.95 -10.93 6.92
CA VAL A 85 -4.66 -11.59 6.96
C VAL A 85 -4.73 -12.94 6.26
N LYS A 86 -3.63 -13.30 5.59
CA LYS A 86 -3.42 -14.65 5.06
C LYS A 86 -2.31 -15.32 5.87
N LYS A 87 -2.59 -16.52 6.37
CA LYS A 87 -1.57 -17.35 7.01
C LYS A 87 -0.85 -18.11 5.91
N GLU A 88 0.34 -17.67 5.61
CA GLU A 88 1.18 -18.25 4.57
C GLU A 88 2.65 -17.99 4.88
N GLU A 89 3.52 -18.90 4.49
CA GLU A 89 4.95 -18.74 4.72
C GLU A 89 5.63 -18.14 3.50
N THR A 90 6.31 -17.02 3.69
CA THR A 90 7.09 -16.36 2.65
C THR A 90 8.50 -16.13 3.16
N VAL A 91 9.50 -16.54 2.41
CA VAL A 91 10.91 -16.31 2.75
C VAL A 91 11.42 -15.10 1.97
N ILE A 92 11.90 -14.12 2.70
CA ILE A 92 12.48 -12.89 2.13
C ILE A 92 13.82 -12.64 2.82
N ASP A 93 14.88 -12.57 2.04
CA ASP A 93 16.25 -12.37 2.54
C ASP A 93 16.62 -13.32 3.69
N GLY A 94 16.24 -14.59 3.58
CA GLY A 94 16.52 -15.61 4.57
C GLY A 94 15.60 -15.61 5.80
N THR A 95 14.69 -14.67 5.90
CA THR A 95 13.71 -14.60 7.01
C THR A 95 12.36 -15.14 6.56
N THR A 96 11.78 -15.99 7.38
CA THR A 96 10.45 -16.57 7.13
C THR A 96 9.37 -15.72 7.78
N TYR A 97 8.40 -15.28 6.98
CA TYR A 97 7.22 -14.56 7.43
C TYR A 97 6.02 -15.47 7.31
N THR A 98 5.23 -15.57 8.36
CA THR A 98 4.12 -16.54 8.46
C THR A 98 2.74 -15.95 8.21
N ALA A 99 2.67 -14.66 7.92
CA ALA A 99 1.43 -13.96 7.64
C ALA A 99 1.65 -12.87 6.60
N SER A 100 0.62 -12.62 5.81
CA SER A 100 0.62 -11.55 4.81
C SER A 100 -0.68 -10.76 4.90
N LEU A 101 -0.60 -9.47 4.65
CA LEU A 101 -1.78 -8.60 4.54
C LEU A 101 -2.45 -8.81 3.19
N LYS A 102 -3.70 -9.23 3.20
CA LYS A 102 -4.48 -9.34 1.97
C LYS A 102 -4.92 -7.96 1.52
N MET A 103 -4.55 -7.59 0.32
CA MET A 103 -4.93 -6.29 -0.25
C MET A 103 -6.33 -6.37 -0.86
N GLU A 104 -7.25 -5.64 -0.28
CA GLU A 104 -8.61 -5.49 -0.75
C GLU A 104 -8.89 -4.02 -1.08
N SER A 105 -10.02 -3.74 -1.70
CA SER A 105 -10.35 -2.37 -2.13
C SER A 105 -10.40 -1.36 -0.98
N LYS A 106 -10.63 -1.85 0.24
CA LYS A 106 -10.68 -1.03 1.45
C LYS A 106 -9.48 -1.22 2.37
N THR A 107 -8.40 -1.80 1.86
CA THR A 107 -7.17 -2.00 2.63
C THR A 107 -6.21 -0.85 2.33
N GLU A 108 -5.77 -0.17 3.38
CA GLU A 108 -4.81 0.92 3.28
C GLU A 108 -3.73 0.80 4.36
N VAL A 109 -2.48 0.99 3.95
CA VAL A 109 -1.34 1.10 4.86
C VAL A 109 -0.80 2.51 4.75
N SER A 110 -0.79 3.25 5.84
CA SER A 110 -0.31 4.63 5.89
C SER A 110 0.95 4.74 6.73
N PHE A 111 1.86 5.58 6.32
CA PHE A 111 3.10 5.88 7.04
C PHE A 111 3.62 7.26 6.63
N THR A 112 4.55 7.79 7.40
CA THR A 112 5.17 9.09 7.13
C THR A 112 6.69 8.95 7.18
N THR A 113 7.39 9.53 6.21
CA THR A 113 8.85 9.55 6.17
C THR A 113 9.36 10.96 6.44
N SER A 114 10.48 11.07 7.17
CA SER A 114 11.12 12.37 7.46
C SER A 114 12.09 12.78 6.38
N GLN A 115 12.44 11.88 5.51
CA GLN A 115 13.44 12.08 4.45
C GLN A 115 13.08 11.23 3.23
N LYS A 116 13.81 11.44 2.15
CA LYS A 116 13.67 10.64 0.93
C LYS A 116 14.07 9.20 1.20
N MET A 117 13.20 8.26 0.82
CA MET A 117 13.39 6.83 1.09
C MET A 117 13.04 5.97 -0.11
N THR A 118 13.65 4.81 -0.21
CA THR A 118 13.23 3.78 -1.16
C THR A 118 12.28 2.81 -0.46
N LEU A 119 11.11 2.64 -1.02
CA LEU A 119 10.10 1.69 -0.57
C LEU A 119 10.26 0.38 -1.32
N TYR A 120 10.28 -0.73 -0.59
CA TYR A 120 10.22 -2.08 -1.12
C TYR A 120 8.98 -2.78 -0.58
N VAL A 121 8.16 -3.32 -1.47
CA VAL A 121 6.98 -4.10 -1.10
C VAL A 121 7.17 -5.54 -1.56
N TYR A 122 7.25 -6.45 -0.63
CA TYR A 122 7.39 -7.89 -0.88
C TYR A 122 6.04 -8.58 -0.72
N TYR A 123 5.74 -9.45 -1.66
CA TYR A 123 4.43 -10.10 -1.75
C TYR A 123 4.42 -11.50 -1.15
N GLY A 124 3.27 -11.91 -0.63
CA GLY A 124 3.07 -13.26 -0.11
C GLY A 124 2.76 -14.28 -1.20
N LEU A 125 2.64 -15.54 -0.81
CA LEU A 125 2.41 -16.65 -1.74
C LEU A 125 1.03 -16.63 -2.40
N SER A 126 0.00 -16.21 -1.68
CA SER A 126 -1.37 -16.18 -2.20
C SER A 126 -1.62 -15.07 -3.20
N GLY A 127 -0.70 -14.11 -3.29
CA GLY A 127 -0.82 -13.02 -4.25
C GLY A 127 -0.59 -13.50 -5.67
N THR A 128 -1.55 -13.25 -6.55
CA THR A 128 -1.41 -13.57 -7.97
C THR A 128 -0.73 -12.46 -8.75
N ASN A 129 -0.67 -11.28 -8.17
CA ASN A 129 -0.10 -10.08 -8.78
C ASN A 129 0.96 -9.46 -7.89
N THR A 130 1.92 -8.78 -8.49
CA THR A 130 3.01 -8.10 -7.79
C THR A 130 2.93 -6.59 -8.05
N ASN A 131 1.81 -6.01 -7.64
CA ASN A 131 1.61 -4.57 -7.76
C ASN A 131 0.72 -4.04 -6.64
N VAL A 132 0.94 -2.78 -6.32
CA VAL A 132 0.12 -2.00 -5.40
C VAL A 132 0.02 -0.57 -5.94
N LYS A 133 -0.84 0.22 -5.36
CA LYS A 133 -0.84 1.67 -5.60
C LYS A 133 -0.10 2.33 -4.45
N VAL A 134 0.86 3.16 -4.79
CA VAL A 134 1.57 4.01 -3.84
C VAL A 134 1.13 5.44 -4.14
N ASP A 135 0.52 6.09 -3.18
CA ASP A 135 -0.06 7.44 -3.33
C ASP A 135 -0.99 7.55 -4.56
N GLY A 136 -1.75 6.49 -4.80
CA GLY A 136 -2.69 6.43 -5.91
C GLY A 136 -2.12 5.99 -7.25
N VAL A 137 -0.80 5.86 -7.37
CA VAL A 137 -0.12 5.45 -8.59
C VAL A 137 0.24 3.96 -8.54
N LYS A 138 -0.19 3.21 -9.54
CA LYS A 138 0.10 1.77 -9.62
C LYS A 138 1.59 1.53 -9.86
N GLN A 139 2.18 0.75 -8.99
CA GLN A 139 3.57 0.34 -9.04
C GLN A 139 3.67 -1.17 -9.14
N THR A 140 4.50 -1.67 -10.01
CA THR A 140 4.65 -3.11 -10.28
C THR A 140 6.10 -3.53 -10.04
N GLY A 141 6.28 -4.73 -9.56
CA GLY A 141 7.60 -5.31 -9.34
C GLY A 141 7.59 -6.36 -8.23
N ALA A 142 8.58 -7.21 -8.19
CA ALA A 142 8.73 -8.25 -7.17
C ALA A 142 10.17 -8.29 -6.65
N PRO A 143 10.49 -7.47 -5.62
CA PRO A 143 9.61 -6.54 -4.91
C PRO A 143 9.27 -5.28 -5.71
N THR A 144 8.14 -4.67 -5.40
CA THR A 144 7.83 -3.34 -5.92
C THR A 144 8.78 -2.34 -5.29
N THR A 145 9.46 -1.54 -6.09
CA THR A 145 10.47 -0.59 -5.62
C THR A 145 10.10 0.81 -6.08
N VAL A 146 9.97 1.74 -5.13
CA VAL A 146 9.57 3.12 -5.39
C VAL A 146 10.39 4.06 -4.53
N VAL A 147 10.86 5.16 -5.11
CA VAL A 147 11.50 6.24 -4.36
C VAL A 147 10.43 7.22 -3.92
N LEU A 148 10.40 7.51 -2.63
CA LEU A 148 9.45 8.42 -2.00
C LEU A 148 10.17 9.64 -1.46
N GLU A 149 9.58 10.80 -1.63
CA GLU A 149 10.06 12.02 -0.99
C GLU A 149 9.65 12.04 0.49
N ALA A 150 10.15 12.97 1.29
CA ALA A 150 9.71 13.11 2.67
C ALA A 150 8.23 13.49 2.72
N GLY A 151 7.47 12.88 3.59
CA GLY A 151 6.05 13.18 3.76
C GLY A 151 5.19 11.97 4.08
N ALA A 152 3.89 12.17 4.03
CA ALA A 152 2.90 11.12 4.27
C ALA A 152 2.66 10.31 3.01
N HIS A 153 2.60 8.99 3.16
CA HIS A 153 2.42 8.05 2.06
C HIS A 153 1.36 7.02 2.40
N LYS A 154 0.79 6.41 1.35
CA LYS A 154 -0.25 5.41 1.47
C LYS A 154 -0.07 4.32 0.43
N ILE A 155 -0.19 3.07 0.88
CA ILE A 155 -0.22 1.89 0.00
C ILE A 155 -1.66 1.38 -0.04
N THR A 156 -2.20 1.25 -1.24
CA THR A 156 -3.54 0.70 -1.47
C THR A 156 -3.51 -0.41 -2.51
N LYS A 157 -4.62 -1.09 -2.69
CA LYS A 157 -4.72 -2.20 -3.64
C LYS A 157 -4.46 -1.74 -5.08
N GLY A 158 -3.55 -2.42 -5.76
CA GLY A 158 -3.48 -2.41 -7.22
C GLY A 158 -4.40 -3.50 -7.78
N ASP A 159 -3.87 -4.70 -7.91
CA ASP A 159 -4.64 -5.90 -8.24
C ASP A 159 -4.67 -6.84 -7.03
N THR A 160 -5.32 -8.00 -7.17
CA THR A 160 -5.39 -8.98 -6.08
C THR A 160 -4.00 -9.46 -5.68
N THR A 161 -3.61 -9.19 -4.46
CA THR A 161 -2.29 -9.57 -3.95
C THR A 161 -2.27 -9.63 -2.43
N THR A 162 -1.18 -10.16 -1.88
CA THR A 162 -0.90 -10.13 -0.45
C THR A 162 0.48 -9.51 -0.23
N ILE A 163 0.63 -8.73 0.83
CA ILE A 163 1.90 -8.12 1.21
C ILE A 163 2.47 -8.87 2.42
N ALA A 164 3.68 -9.41 2.26
CA ALA A 164 4.38 -10.11 3.34
C ALA A 164 5.29 -9.19 4.14
N LEU A 165 5.94 -8.23 3.48
CA LEU A 165 6.91 -7.33 4.11
C LEU A 165 6.92 -5.99 3.37
N ILE A 166 7.00 -4.92 4.15
CA ILE A 166 7.28 -3.57 3.66
C ILE A 166 8.62 -3.15 4.23
N LYS A 167 9.49 -2.61 3.41
CA LYS A 167 10.81 -2.13 3.82
C LYS A 167 11.03 -0.72 3.30
N LEU A 168 11.55 0.14 4.14
CA LEU A 168 11.95 1.49 3.79
C LEU A 168 13.43 1.68 4.09
N VAL A 169 14.15 2.21 3.13
CA VAL A 169 15.60 2.47 3.25
C VAL A 169 15.86 3.92 2.85
N PRO A 170 16.55 4.71 3.71
CA PRO A 170 16.91 6.06 3.34
C PRO A 170 17.74 6.12 2.07
N VAL A 171 17.46 7.09 1.22
CA VAL A 171 18.28 7.36 0.04
C VAL A 171 19.48 8.17 0.49
N THR A 172 20.66 7.63 0.30
CA THR A 172 21.91 8.35 0.55
C THR A 172 22.33 9.06 -0.72
N GLU A 173 22.48 10.39 -0.65
CA GLU A 173 23.03 11.19 -1.75
C GLU A 173 24.56 11.13 -1.78
#